data_831e3b3d083577b4fa71542ffbb838a0
#
_entry.id   831e3b3d083577b4fa71542ffbb838a0
#
_cell.length_a   1.000
_cell.length_b   1.000
_cell.length_c   1.000
_cell.angle_alpha   90.00
_cell.angle_beta   90.00
_cell.angle_gamma   90.00
#
_symmetry.space_group_name_H-M   'P 1'
#
loop_
_entity.id
_entity.type
_entity.pdbx_description
1 polymer ?
#
loop_
_entity_poly.entity_id
_entity_poly.type
_entity_poly.pdbx_seq_one_letter_code
_entity_poly.pdbx_strand_id
1 'polypeptide(L)'
;MNHPAPKPQWLSRTGIRRSGIYWLPNAITTCALFAGFYAIVQAMNLRFELAAAGVFAAMVFDALDGRVARLTRTQSEFGAEYDSLSDMVSFGAAPALVVYEWSLKGMGRLGWIAAFIYCACAALRLARFNTNIDVVDKRYFQGLPSPAAAGLVWAMEAYDVARADVPWLAWALTLFAGFTMVSSIRFYSGKDINLRKSVPFGVVVMIALAVVALMQVANNLPELLFSLFAIYAASGYAMWAWERLRKKPTAPPPPSSGSDL
;
A
#
# COMPACT_ATOMS: atom_id res chain seq x y z
N MET A 1 -36.83 48.78 9.28
CA MET A 1 -35.93 48.30 8.23
C MET A 1 -35.68 46.81 8.49
N ASN A 2 -36.39 45.94 7.75
CA ASN A 2 -36.24 44.49 7.90
C ASN A 2 -35.15 44.00 6.93
N HIS A 3 -34.00 43.61 7.46
CA HIS A 3 -33.01 42.88 6.69
C HIS A 3 -33.47 41.42 6.56
N PRO A 4 -33.59 40.86 5.33
CA PRO A 4 -33.89 39.45 5.16
C PRO A 4 -32.69 38.62 5.61
N ALA A 5 -32.93 37.55 6.35
CA ALA A 5 -31.92 36.58 6.81
C ALA A 5 -31.19 35.96 5.61
N PRO A 6 -29.88 35.72 5.70
CA PRO A 6 -29.11 35.08 4.65
C PRO A 6 -29.61 33.66 4.39
N LYS A 7 -29.89 33.33 3.11
CA LYS A 7 -30.32 31.98 2.68
C LYS A 7 -29.19 30.98 2.94
N PRO A 8 -29.49 29.82 3.49
CA PRO A 8 -28.48 28.79 3.74
C PRO A 8 -27.87 28.30 2.42
N GLN A 9 -26.54 28.22 2.34
CA GLN A 9 -25.74 27.92 1.14
C GLN A 9 -25.90 26.49 0.58
N TRP A 10 -26.63 25.59 1.27
CA TRP A 10 -26.82 24.21 0.81
C TRP A 10 -27.89 24.05 -0.29
N LEU A 11 -28.53 25.13 -0.74
CA LEU A 11 -29.53 25.13 -1.82
C LEU A 11 -28.97 25.48 -3.22
N SER A 12 -27.68 25.39 -3.49
CA SER A 12 -27.20 25.55 -4.85
C SER A 12 -27.49 24.30 -5.69
N ARG A 13 -28.46 24.44 -6.56
CA ARG A 13 -29.01 23.43 -7.48
C ARG A 13 -28.08 23.05 -8.65
N THR A 14 -26.82 22.71 -8.42
CA THR A 14 -25.91 22.27 -9.50
C THR A 14 -25.37 20.84 -9.33
N GLY A 15 -25.92 20.05 -8.37
CA GLY A 15 -25.40 18.73 -7.99
C GLY A 15 -25.80 17.52 -8.85
N ILE A 16 -26.81 17.62 -9.72
CA ILE A 16 -27.49 16.40 -10.26
C ILE A 16 -26.83 15.84 -11.54
N ARG A 17 -25.96 16.57 -12.23
CA ARG A 17 -25.44 16.14 -13.56
C ARG A 17 -24.08 15.40 -13.52
N ARG A 18 -23.41 15.29 -12.38
CA ARG A 18 -22.11 14.62 -12.25
C ARG A 18 -22.16 13.27 -11.52
N SER A 19 -23.32 12.82 -11.08
CA SER A 19 -23.47 11.60 -10.24
C SER A 19 -22.98 10.31 -10.92
N GLY A 20 -23.16 10.17 -12.24
CA GLY A 20 -22.78 8.95 -12.97
C GLY A 20 -21.26 8.73 -13.11
N ILE A 21 -20.45 9.81 -13.09
CA ILE A 21 -19.00 9.70 -13.29
C ILE A 21 -18.27 9.31 -11.99
N TYR A 22 -18.82 9.64 -10.82
CA TYR A 22 -18.27 9.23 -9.52
C TYR A 22 -18.39 7.72 -9.26
N TRP A 23 -19.27 7.05 -9.97
CA TRP A 23 -19.51 5.62 -9.80
C TRP A 23 -18.35 4.76 -10.32
N LEU A 24 -17.67 5.23 -11.39
CA LEU A 24 -16.61 4.45 -12.05
C LEU A 24 -15.38 4.18 -11.16
N PRO A 25 -14.75 5.17 -10.49
CA PRO A 25 -13.66 4.89 -9.56
C PRO A 25 -14.07 3.94 -8.45
N ASN A 26 -15.21 4.20 -7.80
CA ASN A 26 -15.70 3.37 -6.70
C ASN A 26 -16.00 1.93 -7.14
N ALA A 27 -16.45 1.71 -8.38
CA ALA A 27 -16.63 0.37 -8.93
C ALA A 27 -15.29 -0.37 -9.08
N ILE A 28 -14.23 0.33 -9.49
CA ILE A 28 -12.88 -0.25 -9.61
C ILE A 28 -12.32 -0.56 -8.22
N THR A 29 -12.49 0.34 -7.24
CA THR A 29 -12.16 0.09 -5.83
C THR A 29 -12.92 -1.13 -5.28
N THR A 30 -14.20 -1.28 -5.66
CA THR A 30 -14.98 -2.48 -5.30
C THR A 30 -14.39 -3.75 -5.93
N CYS A 31 -13.85 -3.67 -7.15
CA CYS A 31 -13.14 -4.80 -7.76
C CYS A 31 -11.85 -5.14 -7.01
N ALA A 32 -11.12 -4.12 -6.51
CA ALA A 32 -9.95 -4.34 -5.66
C ALA A 32 -10.33 -5.04 -4.35
N LEU A 33 -11.37 -4.55 -3.68
CA LEU A 33 -11.93 -5.16 -2.47
C LEU A 33 -12.37 -6.61 -2.72
N PHE A 34 -13.08 -6.87 -3.83
CA PHE A 34 -13.50 -8.21 -4.21
C PHE A 34 -12.31 -9.13 -4.43
N ALA A 35 -11.26 -8.66 -5.10
CA ALA A 35 -10.04 -9.44 -5.35
C ALA A 35 -9.31 -9.79 -4.05
N GLY A 36 -9.21 -8.85 -3.10
CA GLY A 36 -8.68 -9.10 -1.76
C GLY A 36 -9.51 -10.12 -0.97
N PHE A 37 -10.83 -9.98 -0.99
CA PHE A 37 -11.74 -10.94 -0.35
C PHE A 37 -11.65 -12.33 -1.01
N TYR A 38 -11.59 -12.38 -2.33
CA TYR A 38 -11.39 -13.61 -3.09
C TYR A 38 -10.09 -14.32 -2.66
N ALA A 39 -9.00 -13.56 -2.47
CA ALA A 39 -7.73 -14.11 -2.00
C ALA A 39 -7.88 -14.82 -0.65
N ILE A 40 -8.59 -14.23 0.30
CA ILE A 40 -8.89 -14.84 1.61
C ILE A 40 -9.65 -16.16 1.42
N VAL A 41 -10.71 -16.15 0.60
CA VAL A 41 -11.53 -17.35 0.35
C VAL A 41 -10.70 -18.46 -0.30
N GLN A 42 -9.81 -18.12 -1.24
CA GLN A 42 -8.93 -19.12 -1.87
C GLN A 42 -7.88 -19.68 -0.90
N ALA A 43 -7.33 -18.86 -0.02
CA ALA A 43 -6.40 -19.31 1.03
C ALA A 43 -7.10 -20.29 2.00
N MET A 44 -8.33 -20.00 2.42
CA MET A 44 -9.14 -20.92 3.25
C MET A 44 -9.40 -22.27 2.56
N ASN A 45 -9.44 -22.28 1.22
CA ASN A 45 -9.56 -23.49 0.42
C ASN A 45 -8.21 -24.11 0.05
N LEU A 46 -7.10 -23.65 0.64
CA LEU A 46 -5.72 -24.10 0.38
C LEU A 46 -5.28 -23.91 -1.08
N ARG A 47 -5.89 -22.99 -1.82
CA ARG A 47 -5.57 -22.65 -3.21
C ARG A 47 -4.70 -21.39 -3.22
N PHE A 48 -3.45 -21.54 -2.79
CA PHE A 48 -2.56 -20.40 -2.54
C PHE A 48 -2.19 -19.64 -3.82
N GLU A 49 -1.98 -20.33 -4.94
CA GLU A 49 -1.74 -19.67 -6.23
C GLU A 49 -2.86 -18.72 -6.64
N LEU A 50 -4.13 -19.12 -6.40
CA LEU A 50 -5.30 -18.27 -6.68
C LEU A 50 -5.43 -17.15 -5.63
N ALA A 51 -5.04 -17.41 -4.38
CA ALA A 51 -4.98 -16.39 -3.35
C ALA A 51 -3.95 -15.31 -3.70
N ALA A 52 -2.75 -15.72 -4.12
CA ALA A 52 -1.70 -14.85 -4.61
C ALA A 52 -2.15 -14.01 -5.81
N ALA A 53 -2.77 -14.64 -6.80
CA ALA A 53 -3.34 -13.95 -7.96
C ALA A 53 -4.42 -12.93 -7.55
N GLY A 54 -5.23 -13.23 -6.52
CA GLY A 54 -6.22 -12.32 -5.96
C GLY A 54 -5.58 -11.06 -5.33
N VAL A 55 -4.54 -11.23 -4.52
CA VAL A 55 -3.80 -10.07 -3.94
C VAL A 55 -3.18 -9.22 -5.04
N PHE A 56 -2.58 -9.85 -6.05
CA PHE A 56 -2.01 -9.12 -7.18
C PHE A 56 -3.08 -8.37 -8.00
N ALA A 57 -4.23 -9.00 -8.26
CA ALA A 57 -5.35 -8.35 -8.93
C ALA A 57 -5.85 -7.13 -8.13
N ALA A 58 -5.93 -7.24 -6.79
CA ALA A 58 -6.27 -6.11 -5.93
C ALA A 58 -5.29 -4.94 -6.10
N MET A 59 -3.96 -5.20 -6.16
CA MET A 59 -2.95 -4.16 -6.40
C MET A 59 -3.13 -3.46 -7.76
N VAL A 60 -3.51 -4.21 -8.79
CA VAL A 60 -3.77 -3.65 -10.13
C VAL A 60 -5.01 -2.75 -10.11
N PHE A 61 -6.11 -3.20 -9.51
CA PHE A 61 -7.34 -2.42 -9.43
C PHE A 61 -7.16 -1.16 -8.59
N ASP A 62 -6.46 -1.21 -7.44
CA ASP A 62 -6.10 -0.06 -6.62
C ASP A 62 -5.28 0.97 -7.42
N ALA A 63 -4.26 0.53 -8.14
CA ALA A 63 -3.48 1.43 -9.00
C ALA A 63 -4.33 2.08 -10.11
N LEU A 64 -5.36 1.41 -10.59
CA LEU A 64 -6.24 1.89 -11.64
C LEU A 64 -7.28 2.88 -11.12
N ASP A 65 -7.95 2.63 -9.98
CA ASP A 65 -9.03 3.49 -9.47
C ASP A 65 -8.55 4.88 -9.11
N GLY A 66 -7.42 5.00 -8.40
CA GLY A 66 -6.78 6.27 -8.11
C GLY A 66 -6.34 7.02 -9.38
N ARG A 67 -5.99 6.33 -10.45
CA ARG A 67 -5.67 6.92 -11.74
C ARG A 67 -6.93 7.40 -12.46
N VAL A 68 -7.96 6.58 -12.50
CA VAL A 68 -9.26 6.92 -13.10
C VAL A 68 -9.88 8.12 -12.38
N ALA A 69 -9.91 8.14 -11.05
CA ALA A 69 -10.44 9.25 -10.25
C ALA A 69 -9.73 10.58 -10.59
N ARG A 70 -8.40 10.56 -10.78
CA ARG A 70 -7.63 11.74 -11.19
C ARG A 70 -7.89 12.17 -12.63
N LEU A 71 -7.99 11.24 -13.56
CA LEU A 71 -8.24 11.53 -14.98
C LEU A 71 -9.65 12.08 -15.22
N THR A 72 -10.64 11.52 -14.53
CA THR A 72 -12.04 11.92 -14.62
C THR A 72 -12.37 13.15 -13.76
N ARG A 73 -11.44 13.61 -12.90
CA ARG A 73 -11.64 14.67 -11.92
C ARG A 73 -12.82 14.41 -10.99
N THR A 74 -13.00 13.15 -10.59
CA THR A 74 -14.09 12.69 -9.74
C THR A 74 -13.63 12.28 -8.34
N GLN A 75 -12.53 12.86 -7.88
CA GLN A 75 -12.05 12.67 -6.51
C GLN A 75 -13.10 13.17 -5.51
N SER A 76 -13.42 12.39 -4.50
CA SER A 76 -14.35 12.73 -3.43
C SER A 76 -13.82 12.23 -2.09
N GLU A 77 -14.25 12.87 -0.99
CA GLU A 77 -13.93 12.41 0.36
C GLU A 77 -14.42 10.98 0.60
N PHE A 78 -15.66 10.69 0.18
CA PHE A 78 -16.20 9.33 0.26
C PHE A 78 -15.34 8.31 -0.49
N GLY A 79 -14.88 8.64 -1.71
CA GLY A 79 -14.03 7.77 -2.50
C GLY A 79 -12.69 7.48 -1.81
N ALA A 80 -12.08 8.49 -1.17
CA ALA A 80 -10.83 8.34 -0.45
C ALA A 80 -10.97 7.45 0.81
N GLU A 81 -12.07 7.60 1.56
CA GLU A 81 -12.36 6.74 2.73
C GLU A 81 -12.69 5.30 2.29
N TYR A 82 -13.48 5.14 1.22
CA TYR A 82 -13.81 3.83 0.69
C TYR A 82 -12.58 3.09 0.16
N ASP A 83 -11.68 3.79 -0.52
CA ASP A 83 -10.38 3.30 -0.97
C ASP A 83 -9.53 2.79 0.21
N SER A 84 -9.43 3.58 1.28
CA SER A 84 -8.72 3.18 2.50
C SER A 84 -9.30 1.93 3.17
N LEU A 85 -10.63 1.77 3.17
CA LEU A 85 -11.29 0.56 3.68
C LEU A 85 -11.01 -0.65 2.78
N SER A 86 -11.04 -0.46 1.46
CA SER A 86 -10.67 -1.48 0.48
C SER A 86 -9.22 -1.92 0.66
N ASP A 87 -8.30 -0.95 0.81
CA ASP A 87 -6.88 -1.17 1.06
C ASP A 87 -6.65 -1.98 2.34
N MET A 88 -7.40 -1.68 3.40
CA MET A 88 -7.30 -2.41 4.67
C MET A 88 -7.62 -3.89 4.49
N VAL A 89 -8.62 -4.23 3.68
CA VAL A 89 -8.95 -5.63 3.38
C VAL A 89 -7.93 -6.23 2.43
N SER A 90 -7.60 -5.54 1.33
CA SER A 90 -6.80 -6.09 0.23
C SER A 90 -5.31 -6.22 0.55
N PHE A 91 -4.76 -5.28 1.34
CA PHE A 91 -3.33 -5.21 1.66
C PHE A 91 -3.01 -5.36 3.15
N GLY A 92 -4.02 -5.35 4.00
CA GLY A 92 -3.90 -5.63 5.43
C GLY A 92 -4.38 -7.05 5.76
N ALA A 93 -5.68 -7.29 5.67
CA ALA A 93 -6.29 -8.54 6.12
C ALA A 93 -5.97 -9.72 5.18
N ALA A 94 -6.07 -9.53 3.86
CA ALA A 94 -5.88 -10.61 2.91
C ALA A 94 -4.46 -11.20 2.96
N PRO A 95 -3.36 -10.42 2.84
CA PRO A 95 -2.02 -10.98 2.94
C PRO A 95 -1.73 -11.62 4.31
N ALA A 96 -2.26 -11.03 5.40
CA ALA A 96 -2.10 -11.59 6.73
C ALA A 96 -2.74 -12.98 6.86
N LEU A 97 -3.96 -13.16 6.35
CA LEU A 97 -4.68 -14.42 6.40
C LEU A 97 -4.14 -15.44 5.40
N VAL A 98 -3.72 -14.99 4.22
CA VAL A 98 -3.08 -15.86 3.22
C VAL A 98 -1.81 -16.46 3.77
N VAL A 99 -0.88 -15.65 4.32
CA VAL A 99 0.37 -16.16 4.90
C VAL A 99 0.12 -17.02 6.13
N TYR A 100 -0.89 -16.69 6.93
CA TYR A 100 -1.28 -17.49 8.08
C TYR A 100 -1.70 -18.89 7.66
N GLU A 101 -2.64 -19.02 6.73
CA GLU A 101 -3.10 -20.33 6.23
C GLU A 101 -2.00 -21.08 5.48
N TRP A 102 -1.15 -20.37 4.74
CA TRP A 102 -0.08 -20.97 3.95
C TRP A 102 1.04 -21.56 4.80
N SER A 103 1.54 -20.85 5.81
CA SER A 103 2.77 -21.26 6.53
C SER A 103 2.67 -21.13 8.04
N LEU A 104 1.99 -20.13 8.59
CA LEU A 104 2.07 -19.79 10.01
C LEU A 104 1.10 -20.58 10.89
N LYS A 105 0.11 -21.25 10.32
CA LYS A 105 -0.92 -21.98 11.07
C LYS A 105 -0.34 -23.05 11.99
N GLY A 106 0.72 -23.74 11.55
CA GLY A 106 1.43 -24.75 12.33
C GLY A 106 2.20 -24.21 13.54
N MET A 107 2.47 -22.89 13.60
CA MET A 107 3.18 -22.24 14.70
C MET A 107 2.27 -21.88 15.90
N GLY A 108 0.99 -22.24 15.86
CA GLY A 108 0.05 -21.98 16.92
C GLY A 108 -0.08 -20.49 17.25
N ARG A 109 0.13 -20.12 18.52
CA ARG A 109 -0.03 -18.72 18.97
C ARG A 109 0.89 -17.73 18.26
N LEU A 110 2.13 -18.11 17.99
CA LEU A 110 3.11 -17.24 17.35
C LEU A 110 2.70 -16.91 15.91
N GLY A 111 2.10 -17.87 15.21
CA GLY A 111 1.66 -17.67 13.82
C GLY A 111 0.55 -16.64 13.68
N TRP A 112 -0.57 -16.81 14.41
CA TRP A 112 -1.68 -15.89 14.28
C TRP A 112 -1.37 -14.50 14.87
N ILE A 113 -0.50 -14.41 15.89
CA ILE A 113 -0.06 -13.12 16.43
C ILE A 113 0.75 -12.37 15.37
N ALA A 114 1.65 -13.04 14.64
CA ALA A 114 2.40 -12.38 13.56
C ALA A 114 1.49 -11.87 12.44
N ALA A 115 0.51 -12.66 12.02
CA ALA A 115 -0.50 -12.25 11.05
C ALA A 115 -1.32 -11.05 11.55
N PHE A 116 -1.75 -11.07 12.82
CA PHE A 116 -2.46 -9.95 13.44
C PHE A 116 -1.59 -8.69 13.50
N ILE A 117 -0.32 -8.78 13.91
CA ILE A 117 0.60 -7.64 13.95
C ILE A 117 0.75 -7.03 12.56
N TYR A 118 0.91 -7.83 11.51
CA TYR A 118 0.97 -7.32 10.14
C TYR A 118 -0.29 -6.54 9.79
N CYS A 119 -1.47 -7.11 10.04
CA CYS A 119 -2.77 -6.49 9.79
C CYS A 119 -2.95 -5.17 10.58
N ALA A 120 -2.58 -5.17 11.87
CA ALA A 120 -2.61 -3.98 12.71
C ALA A 120 -1.65 -2.87 12.22
N CYS A 121 -0.46 -3.25 11.78
CA CYS A 121 0.50 -2.32 11.17
C CYS A 121 -0.03 -1.70 9.87
N ALA A 122 -0.72 -2.48 9.04
CA ALA A 122 -1.37 -1.95 7.84
C ALA A 122 -2.46 -0.93 8.20
N ALA A 123 -3.31 -1.22 9.20
CA ALA A 123 -4.33 -0.29 9.70
C ALA A 123 -3.71 1.01 10.21
N LEU A 124 -2.68 0.91 11.07
CA LEU A 124 -1.99 2.08 11.62
C LEU A 124 -1.33 2.92 10.53
N ARG A 125 -0.75 2.27 9.51
CA ARG A 125 -0.18 2.96 8.37
C ARG A 125 -1.23 3.73 7.57
N LEU A 126 -2.37 3.11 7.26
CA LEU A 126 -3.46 3.74 6.52
C LEU A 126 -4.04 4.93 7.30
N ALA A 127 -4.29 4.76 8.61
CA ALA A 127 -4.74 5.84 9.49
C ALA A 127 -3.74 7.01 9.50
N ARG A 128 -2.42 6.72 9.64
CA ARG A 128 -1.37 7.73 9.59
C ARG A 128 -1.30 8.45 8.23
N PHE A 129 -1.48 7.71 7.15
CA PHE A 129 -1.49 8.30 5.81
C PHE A 129 -2.65 9.27 5.64
N ASN A 130 -3.87 8.90 6.05
CA ASN A 130 -5.06 9.73 5.96
C ASN A 130 -4.97 11.01 6.80
N THR A 131 -4.35 10.93 7.99
CA THR A 131 -4.19 12.11 8.87
C THR A 131 -3.08 13.07 8.44
N ASN A 132 -2.10 12.62 7.65
CA ASN A 132 -0.92 13.41 7.29
C ASN A 132 -0.87 13.85 5.81
N ILE A 133 -1.96 13.73 5.06
CA ILE A 133 -2.02 14.01 3.61
C ILE A 133 -1.52 15.42 3.26
N ASP A 134 -1.76 16.42 4.14
CA ASP A 134 -1.46 17.82 3.87
C ASP A 134 -0.07 18.28 4.35
N VAL A 135 0.63 17.48 5.17
CA VAL A 135 1.83 17.94 5.88
C VAL A 135 3.12 17.30 5.35
N VAL A 136 3.06 16.18 4.65
CA VAL A 136 4.24 15.38 4.26
C VAL A 136 4.74 15.72 2.86
N ASP A 137 6.07 15.82 2.71
CA ASP A 137 6.73 15.95 1.39
C ASP A 137 6.30 14.80 0.46
N LYS A 138 5.61 15.14 -0.63
CA LYS A 138 5.02 14.20 -1.58
C LYS A 138 6.04 13.32 -2.32
N ARG A 139 7.34 13.56 -2.13
CA ARG A 139 8.44 12.80 -2.76
C ARG A 139 8.77 11.50 -2.04
N TYR A 140 8.47 11.43 -0.74
CA TYR A 140 8.81 10.27 0.08
C TYR A 140 7.56 9.76 0.81
N PHE A 141 7.42 8.44 0.85
CA PHE A 141 6.49 7.78 1.76
C PHE A 141 7.16 7.57 3.11
N GLN A 142 6.42 7.78 4.19
CA GLN A 142 6.85 7.35 5.53
C GLN A 142 6.39 5.91 5.76
N GLY A 143 7.34 4.99 5.90
CA GLY A 143 7.09 3.56 5.97
C GLY A 143 6.85 2.90 4.61
N LEU A 144 6.94 1.57 4.58
CA LEU A 144 6.71 0.77 3.37
C LEU A 144 5.24 0.91 2.94
N PRO A 145 4.94 1.20 1.65
CA PRO A 145 3.57 1.20 1.15
C PRO A 145 2.87 -0.15 1.37
N SER A 146 1.58 -0.16 1.77
CA SER A 146 0.83 -1.40 2.02
C SER A 146 0.77 -2.33 0.81
N PRO A 147 0.61 -1.85 -0.44
CA PRO A 147 0.70 -2.74 -1.60
C PRO A 147 2.08 -3.39 -1.74
N ALA A 148 3.17 -2.67 -1.44
CA ALA A 148 4.52 -3.24 -1.50
C ALA A 148 4.77 -4.28 -0.40
N ALA A 149 4.25 -4.06 0.83
CA ALA A 149 4.30 -5.04 1.91
C ALA A 149 3.47 -6.29 1.57
N ALA A 150 2.27 -6.11 1.01
CA ALA A 150 1.43 -7.20 0.52
C ALA A 150 2.11 -7.97 -0.62
N GLY A 151 2.78 -7.26 -1.53
CA GLY A 151 3.56 -7.84 -2.61
C GLY A 151 4.73 -8.67 -2.10
N LEU A 152 5.42 -8.24 -1.05
CA LEU A 152 6.50 -9.02 -0.43
C LEU A 152 5.97 -10.32 0.18
N VAL A 153 4.85 -10.26 0.92
CA VAL A 153 4.22 -11.44 1.53
C VAL A 153 3.70 -12.39 0.45
N TRP A 154 3.01 -11.85 -0.56
CA TRP A 154 2.51 -12.63 -1.70
C TRP A 154 3.64 -13.30 -2.49
N ALA A 155 4.72 -12.57 -2.79
CA ALA A 155 5.83 -13.11 -3.56
C ALA A 155 6.56 -14.22 -2.80
N MET A 156 6.62 -14.15 -1.47
CA MET A 156 7.15 -15.19 -0.62
C MET A 156 6.34 -16.49 -0.72
N GLU A 157 5.01 -16.38 -0.75
CA GLU A 157 4.09 -17.52 -0.94
C GLU A 157 4.25 -18.11 -2.35
N ALA A 158 4.25 -17.26 -3.39
CA ALA A 158 4.37 -17.70 -4.78
C ALA A 158 5.71 -18.39 -5.06
N TYR A 159 6.76 -18.03 -4.34
CA TYR A 159 8.09 -18.67 -4.46
C TYR A 159 8.19 -20.01 -3.70
N ASP A 160 7.19 -20.38 -2.91
CA ASP A 160 7.15 -21.59 -2.05
C ASP A 160 8.37 -21.75 -1.11
N VAL A 161 9.03 -20.61 -0.83
CA VAL A 161 10.36 -20.54 -0.18
C VAL A 161 10.37 -21.08 1.24
N ALA A 162 9.21 -21.19 1.89
CA ALA A 162 9.20 -21.48 3.31
C ALA A 162 8.07 -22.41 3.75
N ARG A 163 7.41 -23.08 2.82
CA ARG A 163 6.18 -23.80 3.13
C ARG A 163 6.38 -24.98 4.09
N ALA A 164 7.42 -25.77 3.91
CA ALA A 164 7.62 -26.99 4.67
C ALA A 164 8.77 -26.92 5.67
N ASP A 165 9.87 -26.23 5.33
CA ASP A 165 11.14 -26.38 6.03
C ASP A 165 11.49 -25.20 6.95
N VAL A 166 10.95 -23.97 6.71
CA VAL A 166 11.36 -22.78 7.49
C VAL A 166 10.18 -21.83 7.79
N PRO A 167 9.15 -22.25 8.55
CA PRO A 167 8.03 -21.35 8.91
C PRO A 167 8.50 -20.11 9.68
N TRP A 168 9.65 -20.16 10.33
CA TRP A 168 10.28 -19.02 10.98
C TRP A 168 10.71 -17.93 10.03
N LEU A 169 11.08 -18.25 8.80
CA LEU A 169 11.39 -17.24 7.78
C LEU A 169 10.13 -16.49 7.35
N ALA A 170 9.04 -17.21 7.09
CA ALA A 170 7.73 -16.59 6.79
C ALA A 170 7.26 -15.69 7.95
N TRP A 171 7.40 -16.17 9.18
CA TRP A 171 7.09 -15.43 10.39
C TRP A 171 7.93 -14.14 10.49
N ALA A 172 9.24 -14.23 10.33
CA ALA A 172 10.14 -13.10 10.41
C ALA A 172 9.89 -12.07 9.32
N LEU A 173 9.66 -12.51 8.06
CA LEU A 173 9.36 -11.63 6.94
C LEU A 173 7.99 -10.95 7.07
N THR A 174 6.99 -11.64 7.61
CA THR A 174 5.67 -11.06 7.91
C THR A 174 5.78 -9.94 8.94
N LEU A 175 6.50 -10.16 10.03
CA LEU A 175 6.75 -9.14 11.04
C LEU A 175 7.62 -8.00 10.48
N PHE A 176 8.65 -8.31 9.72
CA PHE A 176 9.50 -7.31 9.07
C PHE A 176 8.68 -6.40 8.16
N ALA A 177 7.81 -6.95 7.29
CA ALA A 177 6.93 -6.18 6.42
C ALA A 177 5.98 -5.31 7.25
N GLY A 178 5.36 -5.86 8.30
CA GLY A 178 4.47 -5.14 9.21
C GLY A 178 5.17 -3.95 9.89
N PHE A 179 6.26 -4.17 10.58
CA PHE A 179 6.99 -3.11 11.28
C PHE A 179 7.58 -2.07 10.33
N THR A 180 7.99 -2.48 9.13
CA THR A 180 8.49 -1.55 8.11
C THR A 180 7.39 -0.62 7.61
N MET A 181 6.12 -1.06 7.53
CA MET A 181 4.97 -0.20 7.19
C MET A 181 4.78 0.96 8.19
N VAL A 182 4.93 0.69 9.49
CA VAL A 182 4.73 1.70 10.55
C VAL A 182 6.00 2.53 10.81
N SER A 183 7.15 2.09 10.32
CA SER A 183 8.43 2.77 10.53
C SER A 183 8.40 4.22 10.01
N SER A 184 9.27 5.07 10.56
CA SER A 184 9.48 6.44 10.06
C SER A 184 10.54 6.51 8.95
N ILE A 185 10.94 5.36 8.40
CA ILE A 185 11.91 5.26 7.32
C ILE A 185 11.29 5.84 6.06
N ARG A 186 12.06 6.65 5.33
CA ARG A 186 11.61 7.26 4.09
C ARG A 186 11.82 6.31 2.92
N PHE A 187 10.75 6.05 2.18
CA PHE A 187 10.79 5.27 0.94
C PHE A 187 10.56 6.19 -0.25
N TYR A 188 11.32 5.99 -1.31
CA TYR A 188 11.19 6.80 -2.51
C TYR A 188 9.85 6.53 -3.21
N SER A 189 9.07 7.59 -3.46
CA SER A 189 7.71 7.45 -4.01
C SER A 189 7.66 7.38 -5.54
N GLY A 190 8.79 7.62 -6.23
CA GLY A 190 8.84 7.65 -7.70
C GLY A 190 8.06 8.81 -8.36
N LYS A 191 7.48 9.71 -7.57
CA LYS A 191 6.63 10.81 -8.10
C LYS A 191 7.41 11.90 -8.84
N ASP A 192 8.73 11.98 -8.63
CA ASP A 192 9.61 12.92 -9.36
C ASP A 192 9.88 12.48 -10.79
N ILE A 193 9.71 11.21 -11.11
CA ILE A 193 9.71 10.74 -12.48
C ILE A 193 8.39 11.21 -13.09
N ASN A 194 8.46 12.22 -13.97
CA ASN A 194 7.31 12.88 -14.61
C ASN A 194 6.57 11.92 -15.59
N LEU A 195 6.28 10.71 -15.16
CA LEU A 195 5.43 9.74 -15.87
C LEU A 195 4.02 10.31 -16.13
N ARG A 196 3.67 11.40 -15.41
CA ARG A 196 2.36 12.04 -15.47
C ARG A 196 2.05 12.68 -16.81
N LYS A 197 3.08 13.07 -17.60
CA LYS A 197 2.91 13.66 -18.94
C LYS A 197 3.11 12.66 -20.08
N SER A 198 3.75 11.50 -19.82
CA SER A 198 4.29 10.67 -20.90
C SER A 198 3.64 9.28 -21.04
N VAL A 199 2.87 8.80 -20.05
CA VAL A 199 2.31 7.43 -20.13
C VAL A 199 0.77 7.52 -20.23
N PRO A 200 0.19 7.29 -21.42
CA PRO A 200 -1.26 7.23 -21.60
C PRO A 200 -1.85 6.07 -20.79
N PHE A 201 -3.11 6.24 -20.32
CA PHE A 201 -3.83 5.24 -19.54
C PHE A 201 -3.80 3.84 -20.15
N GLY A 202 -3.95 3.76 -21.49
CA GLY A 202 -3.88 2.50 -22.22
C GLY A 202 -2.57 1.75 -22.06
N VAL A 203 -1.43 2.46 -21.90
CA VAL A 203 -0.13 1.82 -21.66
C VAL A 203 -0.08 1.19 -20.27
N VAL A 204 -0.68 1.80 -19.26
CA VAL A 204 -0.75 1.22 -17.90
C VAL A 204 -1.61 -0.04 -17.89
N VAL A 205 -2.76 0.01 -18.57
CA VAL A 205 -3.62 -1.16 -18.74
C VAL A 205 -2.89 -2.25 -19.52
N MET A 206 -2.17 -1.89 -20.61
CA MET A 206 -1.35 -2.84 -21.37
C MET A 206 -0.25 -3.48 -20.52
N ILE A 207 0.46 -2.67 -19.70
CA ILE A 207 1.49 -3.20 -18.79
C ILE A 207 0.86 -4.14 -17.77
N ALA A 208 -0.27 -3.77 -17.17
CA ALA A 208 -0.99 -4.63 -16.21
C ALA A 208 -1.42 -5.95 -16.86
N LEU A 209 -2.00 -5.90 -18.07
CA LEU A 209 -2.39 -7.09 -18.82
C LEU A 209 -1.18 -7.92 -19.26
N ALA A 210 -0.08 -7.27 -19.67
CA ALA A 210 1.17 -7.94 -20.02
C ALA A 210 1.78 -8.66 -18.80
N VAL A 211 1.75 -8.05 -17.62
CA VAL A 211 2.21 -8.68 -16.39
C VAL A 211 1.33 -9.88 -16.03
N VAL A 212 0.00 -9.74 -16.13
CA VAL A 212 -0.93 -10.86 -15.92
C VAL A 212 -0.69 -11.99 -16.94
N ALA A 213 -0.48 -11.66 -18.21
CA ALA A 213 -0.17 -12.65 -19.23
C ALA A 213 1.20 -13.32 -18.99
N LEU A 214 2.19 -12.54 -18.55
CA LEU A 214 3.51 -13.04 -18.20
C LEU A 214 3.45 -13.99 -16.99
N MET A 215 2.56 -13.73 -16.02
CA MET A 215 2.31 -14.63 -14.89
C MET A 215 1.85 -16.03 -15.31
N GLN A 216 1.16 -16.13 -16.46
CA GLN A 216 0.71 -17.42 -16.98
C GLN A 216 1.79 -18.18 -17.76
N VAL A 217 2.84 -17.49 -18.22
CA VAL A 217 3.84 -18.04 -19.15
C VAL A 217 5.22 -18.19 -18.51
N ALA A 218 5.57 -17.35 -17.56
CA ALA A 218 6.92 -17.31 -16.98
C ALA A 218 6.99 -18.05 -15.65
N ASN A 219 7.64 -19.21 -15.63
CA ASN A 219 7.86 -20.00 -14.42
C ASN A 219 8.66 -19.27 -13.33
N ASN A 220 9.40 -18.20 -13.66
CA ASN A 220 10.29 -17.48 -12.75
C ASN A 220 9.74 -16.09 -12.32
N LEU A 221 8.48 -15.77 -12.66
CA LEU A 221 7.90 -14.48 -12.33
C LEU A 221 7.76 -14.23 -10.80
N PRO A 222 7.35 -15.23 -9.99
CA PRO A 222 7.29 -15.04 -8.54
C PRO A 222 8.64 -14.66 -7.94
N GLU A 223 9.73 -15.26 -8.40
CA GLU A 223 11.09 -14.98 -7.95
C GLU A 223 11.51 -13.55 -8.26
N LEU A 224 11.20 -13.10 -9.48
CA LEU A 224 11.51 -11.75 -9.94
C LEU A 224 10.72 -10.70 -9.13
N LEU A 225 9.44 -10.95 -8.86
CA LEU A 225 8.61 -10.07 -8.07
C LEU A 225 9.04 -10.04 -6.60
N PHE A 226 9.37 -11.22 -6.02
CA PHE A 226 9.93 -11.28 -4.68
C PHE A 226 11.21 -10.43 -4.57
N SER A 227 12.13 -10.61 -5.51
CA SER A 227 13.39 -9.86 -5.56
C SER A 227 13.14 -8.35 -5.67
N LEU A 228 12.19 -7.95 -6.53
CA LEU A 228 11.82 -6.55 -6.72
C LEU A 228 11.27 -5.92 -5.43
N PHE A 229 10.30 -6.58 -4.78
CA PHE A 229 9.73 -6.09 -3.53
C PHE A 229 10.73 -6.12 -2.37
N ALA A 230 11.59 -7.14 -2.29
CA ALA A 230 12.65 -7.24 -1.30
C ALA A 230 13.69 -6.14 -1.46
N ILE A 231 14.15 -5.87 -2.70
CA ILE A 231 15.07 -4.76 -3.01
C ILE A 231 14.43 -3.42 -2.67
N TYR A 232 13.14 -3.24 -3.01
CA TYR A 232 12.42 -2.01 -2.66
C TYR A 232 12.30 -1.84 -1.14
N ALA A 233 11.97 -2.88 -0.40
CA ALA A 233 11.92 -2.86 1.06
C ALA A 233 13.30 -2.56 1.68
N ALA A 234 14.38 -3.13 1.13
CA ALA A 234 15.75 -2.89 1.57
C ALA A 234 16.24 -1.48 1.23
N SER A 235 15.78 -0.89 0.12
CA SER A 235 16.22 0.44 -0.34
C SER A 235 15.96 1.56 0.67
N GLY A 236 14.85 1.50 1.40
CA GLY A 236 14.52 2.47 2.45
C GLY A 236 15.52 2.42 3.61
N TYR A 237 15.92 1.23 4.02
CA TYR A 237 16.93 1.05 5.06
C TYR A 237 18.32 1.49 4.60
N ALA A 238 18.68 1.21 3.35
CA ALA A 238 19.93 1.65 2.76
C ALA A 238 20.03 3.19 2.71
N MET A 239 18.95 3.87 2.30
CA MET A 239 18.89 5.34 2.31
C MET A 239 18.98 5.89 3.73
N TRP A 240 18.27 5.32 4.69
CA TRP A 240 18.31 5.73 6.08
C TRP A 240 19.71 5.56 6.71
N ALA A 241 20.37 4.42 6.44
CA ALA A 241 21.74 4.18 6.90
C ALA A 241 22.72 5.18 6.29
N TRP A 242 22.60 5.43 4.98
CA TRP A 242 23.41 6.41 4.28
C TRP A 242 23.25 7.84 4.84
N GLU A 243 22.02 8.28 5.11
CA GLU A 243 21.75 9.59 5.71
C GLU A 243 22.37 9.71 7.11
N ARG A 244 22.33 8.64 7.92
CA ARG A 244 22.96 8.61 9.26
C ARG A 244 24.48 8.70 9.20
N LEU A 245 25.10 8.00 8.27
CA LEU A 245 26.54 8.00 8.07
C LEU A 245 27.05 9.36 7.56
N ARG A 246 26.24 10.09 6.79
CA ARG A 246 26.59 11.43 6.26
C ARG A 246 26.36 12.58 7.25
N LYS A 247 25.55 12.43 8.27
CA LYS A 247 25.40 13.44 9.34
C LYS A 247 26.68 13.47 10.17
N LYS A 248 27.61 14.34 9.79
CA LYS A 248 28.72 14.72 10.68
C LYS A 248 28.15 15.27 12.00
N PRO A 249 28.76 14.99 13.17
CA PRO A 249 28.37 15.62 14.41
C PRO A 249 28.41 17.14 14.21
N THR A 250 27.30 17.82 14.43
CA THR A 250 27.29 19.28 14.52
C THR A 250 28.16 19.65 15.71
N ALA A 251 29.19 20.46 15.46
CA ALA A 251 30.03 21.02 16.50
C ALA A 251 29.11 21.69 17.57
N PRO A 252 29.44 21.56 18.86
CA PRO A 252 28.67 22.24 19.91
C PRO A 252 28.62 23.73 19.62
N PRO A 253 27.53 24.43 19.94
CA PRO A 253 27.43 25.86 19.76
C PRO A 253 28.58 26.53 20.52
N PRO A 254 29.19 27.61 19.98
CA PRO A 254 30.24 28.34 20.68
C PRO A 254 29.72 28.82 22.02
N PRO A 255 30.57 28.81 23.07
CA PRO A 255 30.17 29.30 24.38
C PRO A 255 29.69 30.73 24.23
N SER A 256 28.50 31.02 24.80
CA SER A 256 27.95 32.36 24.87
C SER A 256 29.01 33.25 25.50
N SER A 257 29.52 34.22 24.76
CA SER A 257 30.38 35.27 25.31
C SER A 257 29.54 36.01 26.34
N GLY A 258 29.79 35.71 27.61
CA GLY A 258 29.28 36.49 28.71
C GLY A 258 29.81 37.91 28.54
N SER A 259 28.90 38.81 28.21
CA SER A 259 29.14 40.26 28.46
C SER A 259 28.66 40.54 29.85
N ASP A 260 29.52 40.24 30.84
CA ASP A 260 29.49 40.95 32.09
C ASP A 260 30.02 42.36 31.81
N LEU A 261 29.16 43.37 31.90
CA LEU A 261 29.41 44.67 32.47
C LEU A 261 28.07 45.43 32.58
#